data_7a34448114e20a9a076524d703ace402
#
_entry.id   7a34448114e20a9a076524d703ace402
#
_cell.length_a   1.000
_cell.length_b   1.000
_cell.length_c   1.000
_cell.angle_alpha   90.00
_cell.angle_beta   90.00
_cell.angle_gamma   90.00
#
_symmetry.space_group_name_H-M   'P 1'
#
loop_
_entity.id
_entity.type
_entity.pdbx_description
1 polymer ?
#
loop_
_entity_poly.entity_id
_entity_poly.type
_entity_poly.pdbx_seq_one_letter_code
_entity_poly.pdbx_strand_id
1 'polypeptide(L)'
;MNTSIKNSILIAEINHLGAELCSLKDNHNKEFIWEGNPDIWGKHSPILFPIVGTLKNNTYQHQHTDFHLSRHGFARDMEFKLIEKQENRAAFSLNSSMETLKLYPFEFELLIIYTLNKNSLTIEYKVIN
;
A
#
# COMPACT_ATOMS: atom_id res chain seq x y z
N MET A 1 4.12 -12.26 -2.42
CA MET A 1 3.65 -12.51 -3.82
C MET A 1 3.57 -11.18 -4.54
N ASN A 2 3.96 -11.12 -5.83
CA ASN A 2 3.92 -9.89 -6.62
C ASN A 2 2.91 -10.01 -7.76
N THR A 3 2.29 -8.89 -8.11
CA THR A 3 1.46 -8.72 -9.30
C THR A 3 2.14 -7.73 -10.23
N SER A 4 2.28 -8.11 -11.51
CA SER A 4 2.80 -7.23 -12.56
C SER A 4 1.67 -6.70 -13.44
N ILE A 5 1.72 -5.40 -13.76
CA ILE A 5 0.91 -4.75 -14.78
C ILE A 5 1.84 -4.10 -15.81
N LYS A 6 1.41 -4.06 -17.06
CA LYS A 6 2.23 -3.52 -18.16
C LYS A 6 1.39 -2.85 -19.24
N ASN A 7 2.04 -1.98 -19.99
CA ASN A 7 1.61 -1.50 -21.30
C ASN A 7 2.81 -1.49 -22.27
N SER A 8 2.72 -0.83 -23.40
CA SER A 8 3.81 -0.77 -24.40
C SER A 8 5.03 0.05 -23.95
N ILE A 9 4.95 0.81 -22.85
CA ILE A 9 5.99 1.76 -22.38
C ILE A 9 6.52 1.39 -21.00
N LEU A 10 5.64 0.96 -20.08
CA LEU A 10 5.95 0.76 -18.66
C LEU A 10 5.56 -0.64 -18.20
N ILE A 11 6.33 -1.12 -17.22
CA ILE A 11 6.03 -2.32 -16.42
C ILE A 11 6.10 -1.91 -14.95
N ALA A 12 5.08 -2.24 -14.17
CA ALA A 12 5.05 -2.01 -12.72
C ALA A 12 4.85 -3.33 -11.98
N GLU A 13 5.56 -3.52 -10.86
CA GLU A 13 5.41 -4.65 -9.97
C GLU A 13 4.93 -4.20 -8.59
N ILE A 14 3.88 -4.83 -8.10
CA ILE A 14 3.24 -4.52 -6.84
C ILE A 14 3.29 -5.75 -5.93
N ASN A 15 3.87 -5.61 -4.73
CA ASN A 15 3.84 -6.64 -3.71
C ASN A 15 2.48 -6.65 -3.01
N HIS A 16 1.91 -7.83 -2.77
CA HIS A 16 0.64 -7.96 -2.03
C HIS A 16 0.79 -7.53 -0.56
N LEU A 17 1.96 -7.74 0.05
CA LEU A 17 2.26 -7.18 1.36
C LEU A 17 2.34 -5.65 1.24
N GLY A 18 1.41 -4.98 1.89
CA GLY A 18 1.29 -3.53 1.86
C GLY A 18 0.73 -2.96 0.56
N ALA A 19 0.33 -3.78 -0.42
CA ALA A 19 0.04 -3.36 -1.80
C ALA A 19 1.12 -2.42 -2.37
N GLU A 20 2.38 -2.68 -2.02
CA GLU A 20 3.51 -1.78 -2.24
C GLU A 20 4.02 -1.85 -3.68
N LEU A 21 4.13 -0.69 -4.34
CA LEU A 21 4.83 -0.59 -5.63
C LEU A 21 6.32 -0.82 -5.39
N CYS A 22 6.87 -1.90 -5.94
CA CYS A 22 8.26 -2.30 -5.74
C CYS A 22 9.15 -2.02 -6.93
N SER A 23 8.58 -1.90 -8.13
CA SER A 23 9.33 -1.61 -9.35
C SER A 23 8.44 -0.87 -10.34
N LEU A 24 9.02 0.08 -11.03
CA LEU A 24 8.44 0.74 -12.20
C LEU A 24 9.55 0.94 -13.22
N LYS A 25 9.48 0.21 -14.33
CA LYS A 25 10.49 0.25 -15.39
C LYS A 25 9.91 0.69 -16.71
N ASP A 26 10.74 1.36 -17.51
CA ASP A 26 10.44 1.61 -18.92
C ASP A 26 10.86 0.41 -19.80
N ASN A 27 10.57 0.51 -21.10
CA ASN A 27 10.93 -0.49 -22.11
C ASN A 27 12.45 -0.56 -22.40
N HIS A 28 13.26 0.32 -21.82
CA HIS A 28 14.73 0.28 -21.82
C HIS A 28 15.30 -0.32 -20.52
N ASN A 29 14.43 -0.88 -19.66
CA ASN A 29 14.77 -1.47 -18.37
C ASN A 29 15.31 -0.47 -17.34
N LYS A 30 15.03 0.83 -17.51
CA LYS A 30 15.37 1.85 -16.52
C LYS A 30 14.40 1.80 -15.36
N GLU A 31 14.91 1.55 -14.15
CA GLU A 31 14.13 1.54 -12.91
C GLU A 31 13.92 2.96 -12.37
N PHE A 32 12.68 3.26 -11.94
CA PHE A 32 12.28 4.55 -11.38
C PHE A 32 12.00 4.51 -9.88
N ILE A 33 11.92 3.31 -9.30
CA ILE A 33 11.64 3.12 -7.86
C ILE A 33 12.93 2.74 -7.15
N TRP A 34 13.06 3.17 -5.89
CA TRP A 34 14.14 2.73 -4.99
C TRP A 34 14.16 1.20 -4.89
N GLU A 35 15.34 0.62 -4.97
CA GLU A 35 15.57 -0.85 -5.03
C GLU A 35 15.25 -1.61 -3.73
N GLY A 36 14.99 -0.91 -2.61
CA GLY A 36 14.69 -1.54 -1.33
C GLY A 36 15.89 -2.18 -0.66
N ASN A 37 17.08 -1.60 -0.79
CA ASN A 37 18.28 -2.12 -0.14
C ASN A 37 18.10 -2.18 1.39
N PRO A 38 18.08 -3.39 2.01
CA PRO A 38 17.81 -3.55 3.43
C PRO A 38 18.88 -2.93 4.34
N ASP A 39 20.11 -2.75 3.86
CA ASP A 39 21.18 -2.09 4.61
C ASP A 39 20.97 -0.58 4.77
N ILE A 40 20.08 -0.01 3.96
CA ILE A 40 19.74 1.42 3.97
C ILE A 40 18.28 1.59 4.36
N TRP A 41 17.36 1.07 3.54
CA TRP A 41 15.91 1.10 3.75
C TRP A 41 15.23 0.02 2.89
N GLY A 42 14.74 -1.02 3.56
CA GLY A 42 14.23 -2.23 2.92
C GLY A 42 12.81 -2.13 2.33
N LYS A 43 12.17 -0.95 2.36
CA LYS A 43 10.88 -0.72 1.69
C LYS A 43 11.10 0.11 0.41
N HIS A 44 10.08 0.15 -0.46
CA HIS A 44 10.12 0.85 -1.75
C HIS A 44 9.23 2.08 -1.74
N SER A 45 7.91 1.89 -1.64
CA SER A 45 6.90 2.95 -1.62
C SER A 45 5.71 2.56 -0.73
N PRO A 46 5.91 2.43 0.60
CA PRO A 46 4.91 1.86 1.49
C PRO A 46 3.64 2.70 1.58
N ILE A 47 2.50 2.03 1.67
CA ILE A 47 1.19 2.65 1.90
C ILE A 47 1.05 3.00 3.37
N LEU A 48 0.76 4.26 3.68
CA LEU A 48 0.63 4.78 5.04
C LEU A 48 -0.85 4.91 5.40
N PHE A 49 -1.33 4.03 6.29
CA PHE A 49 -2.72 4.01 6.75
C PHE A 49 -2.83 3.25 8.09
N PRO A 50 -3.70 3.66 9.06
CA PRO A 50 -4.64 4.80 8.98
C PRO A 50 -4.03 6.16 9.34
N ILE A 51 -2.76 6.22 9.70
CA ILE A 51 -2.06 7.47 10.04
C ILE A 51 -0.78 7.65 9.24
N VAL A 52 -0.31 8.89 9.17
CA VAL A 52 0.99 9.29 8.63
C VAL A 52 1.81 9.90 9.77
N GLY A 53 3.06 9.47 9.94
CA GLY A 53 3.92 9.93 11.03
C GLY A 53 3.73 9.13 12.32
N THR A 54 4.13 9.72 13.43
CA THR A 54 4.15 9.09 14.75
C THR A 54 3.26 9.86 15.72
N LEU A 55 2.37 9.15 16.39
CA LEU A 55 1.58 9.68 17.50
C LEU A 55 2.46 9.81 18.76
N LYS A 56 2.12 10.76 19.62
CA LYS A 56 2.77 10.88 20.93
C LYS A 56 2.60 9.58 21.72
N ASN A 57 3.71 8.97 22.13
CA ASN A 57 3.74 7.66 22.78
C ASN A 57 3.05 6.53 22.00
N ASN A 58 2.96 6.65 20.67
CA ASN A 58 2.25 5.71 19.78
C ASN A 58 0.79 5.46 20.21
N THR A 59 0.14 6.43 20.82
CA THR A 59 -1.17 6.26 21.45
C THR A 59 -2.12 7.37 21.03
N TYR A 60 -3.39 7.02 20.83
CA TYR A 60 -4.50 7.95 20.69
C TYR A 60 -5.70 7.47 21.50
N GLN A 61 -6.62 8.35 21.80
CA GLN A 61 -7.81 8.05 22.58
C GLN A 61 -9.08 8.18 21.73
N HIS A 62 -9.95 7.20 21.82
CA HIS A 62 -11.30 7.23 21.27
C HIS A 62 -12.31 6.74 22.30
N GLN A 63 -13.36 7.54 22.56
CA GLN A 63 -14.42 7.23 23.55
C GLN A 63 -13.84 6.79 24.93
N HIS A 64 -12.84 7.53 25.43
CA HIS A 64 -12.14 7.28 26.69
C HIS A 64 -11.34 5.96 26.74
N THR A 65 -11.12 5.31 25.61
CA THR A 65 -10.28 4.12 25.48
C THR A 65 -9.01 4.45 24.71
N ASP A 66 -7.86 4.01 25.22
CA ASP A 66 -6.57 4.19 24.58
C ASP A 66 -6.33 3.09 23.54
N PHE A 67 -5.87 3.52 22.36
CA PHE A 67 -5.47 2.66 21.26
C PHE A 67 -4.04 2.94 20.86
N HIS A 68 -3.33 1.92 20.39
CA HIS A 68 -1.94 2.01 20.00
C HIS A 68 -1.79 1.85 18.50
N LEU A 69 -1.11 2.80 17.85
CA LEU A 69 -0.70 2.71 16.45
C LEU A 69 0.79 3.02 16.35
N SER A 70 1.53 2.13 15.70
CA SER A 70 2.92 2.38 15.37
C SER A 70 3.04 3.45 14.29
N ARG A 71 4.24 3.97 14.11
CA ARG A 71 4.55 4.95 13.06
C ARG A 71 4.00 4.52 11.71
N HIS A 72 3.22 5.39 11.08
CA HIS A 72 2.57 5.20 9.77
C HIS A 72 1.46 4.15 9.73
N GLY A 73 0.96 3.70 10.89
CA GLY A 73 -0.11 2.71 10.96
C GLY A 73 0.34 1.30 10.57
N PHE A 74 -0.61 0.48 10.10
CA PHE A 74 -0.41 -0.95 9.92
C PHE A 74 -0.50 -1.43 8.46
N ALA A 75 -1.10 -0.67 7.54
CA ALA A 75 -1.42 -1.17 6.20
C ALA A 75 -0.19 -1.69 5.42
N ARG A 76 0.96 -1.04 5.57
CA ARG A 76 2.21 -1.43 4.91
C ARG A 76 2.77 -2.79 5.33
N ASP A 77 2.29 -3.32 6.45
CA ASP A 77 2.76 -4.58 7.02
C ASP A 77 1.66 -5.68 6.97
N MET A 78 0.55 -5.41 6.25
CA MET A 78 -0.57 -6.34 6.07
C MET A 78 -0.69 -6.83 4.62
N GLU A 79 -1.16 -8.05 4.45
CA GLU A 79 -1.40 -8.64 3.13
C GLU A 79 -2.71 -8.10 2.54
N PHE A 80 -2.63 -7.51 1.35
CA PHE A 80 -3.79 -7.06 0.57
C PHE A 80 -4.27 -8.16 -0.36
N LYS A 81 -5.56 -8.27 -0.52
CA LYS A 81 -6.19 -9.16 -1.49
C LYS A 81 -6.22 -8.50 -2.86
N LEU A 82 -5.71 -9.19 -3.87
CA LEU A 82 -5.89 -8.80 -5.27
C LEU A 82 -7.37 -9.04 -5.66
N ILE A 83 -8.09 -7.98 -6.01
CA ILE A 83 -9.52 -8.03 -6.35
C ILE A 83 -9.81 -7.77 -7.83
N GLU A 84 -8.87 -7.15 -8.53
CA GLU A 84 -8.95 -6.90 -9.98
C GLU A 84 -7.57 -7.03 -10.60
N LYS A 85 -7.47 -7.69 -11.77
CA LYS A 85 -6.24 -7.81 -12.57
C LYS A 85 -6.57 -7.74 -14.05
N GLN A 86 -6.06 -6.69 -14.68
CA GLN A 86 -6.04 -6.50 -16.13
C GLN A 86 -4.59 -6.36 -16.60
N GLU A 87 -4.33 -6.23 -17.89
CA GLU A 87 -2.98 -6.08 -18.39
C GLU A 87 -2.28 -4.83 -17.83
N ASN A 88 -2.98 -3.69 -17.83
CA ASN A 88 -2.46 -2.38 -17.40
C ASN A 88 -3.05 -1.87 -16.07
N ARG A 89 -3.83 -2.70 -15.36
CA ARG A 89 -4.51 -2.30 -14.12
C ARG A 89 -4.54 -3.42 -13.10
N ALA A 90 -4.35 -3.08 -11.85
CA ALA A 90 -4.57 -3.98 -10.71
C ALA A 90 -5.20 -3.21 -9.54
N ALA A 91 -6.10 -3.86 -8.81
CA ALA A 91 -6.71 -3.31 -7.59
C ALA A 91 -6.54 -4.28 -6.43
N PHE A 92 -6.17 -3.72 -5.29
CA PHE A 92 -5.91 -4.43 -4.05
C PHE A 92 -6.83 -3.90 -2.96
N SER A 93 -7.33 -4.78 -2.10
CA SER A 93 -8.20 -4.45 -0.98
C SER A 93 -7.61 -4.94 0.34
N LEU A 94 -7.66 -4.09 1.36
CA LEU A 94 -7.46 -4.43 2.76
C LEU A 94 -8.74 -4.09 3.52
N ASN A 95 -9.35 -5.08 4.16
CA ASN A 95 -10.55 -4.89 4.98
C ASN A 95 -10.18 -4.90 6.46
N SER A 96 -11.00 -4.23 7.27
CA SER A 96 -10.93 -4.35 8.71
C SER A 96 -11.05 -5.82 9.14
N SER A 97 -10.36 -6.16 10.20
CA SER A 97 -10.31 -7.50 10.80
C SER A 97 -10.35 -7.39 12.33
N MET A 98 -10.49 -8.51 13.01
CA MET A 98 -10.40 -8.52 14.48
C MET A 98 -9.07 -7.98 14.99
N GLU A 99 -7.98 -8.11 14.21
CA GLU A 99 -6.67 -7.57 14.56
C GLU A 99 -6.64 -6.06 14.38
N THR A 100 -7.10 -5.54 13.24
CA THR A 100 -7.10 -4.08 13.00
C THR A 100 -8.06 -3.35 13.93
N LEU A 101 -9.20 -3.93 14.28
CA LEU A 101 -10.18 -3.33 15.21
C LEU A 101 -9.63 -3.13 16.63
N LYS A 102 -8.63 -3.91 17.05
CA LYS A 102 -7.92 -3.70 18.33
C LYS A 102 -7.02 -2.46 18.32
N LEU A 103 -6.54 -2.08 17.15
CA LEU A 103 -5.62 -0.95 16.96
C LEU A 103 -6.36 0.30 16.48
N TYR A 104 -7.39 0.10 15.67
CA TYR A 104 -8.20 1.11 15.00
C TYR A 104 -9.65 0.64 15.00
N PRO A 105 -10.51 1.12 15.94
CA PRO A 105 -11.82 0.56 16.23
C PRO A 105 -12.89 1.01 15.23
N PHE A 106 -12.57 1.01 13.96
CA PHE A 106 -13.46 1.41 12.87
C PHE A 106 -13.42 0.35 11.78
N GLU A 107 -14.58 0.00 11.26
CA GLU A 107 -14.65 -0.81 10.04
C GLU A 107 -14.22 0.03 8.84
N PHE A 108 -13.48 -0.59 7.93
CA PHE A 108 -13.03 0.06 6.71
C PHE A 108 -12.77 -0.96 5.60
N GLU A 109 -12.80 -0.49 4.37
CA GLU A 109 -12.13 -1.10 3.23
C GLU A 109 -11.18 -0.07 2.62
N LEU A 110 -9.90 -0.40 2.55
CA LEU A 110 -8.87 0.39 1.86
C LEU A 110 -8.58 -0.24 0.50
N LEU A 111 -8.86 0.50 -0.57
CA LEU A 111 -8.54 0.09 -1.92
C LEU A 111 -7.34 0.86 -2.45
N ILE A 112 -6.37 0.14 -3.00
CA ILE A 112 -5.23 0.71 -3.73
C ILE A 112 -5.32 0.22 -5.18
N ILE A 113 -5.41 1.17 -6.11
CA ILE A 113 -5.64 0.87 -7.52
C ILE A 113 -4.52 1.47 -8.35
N TYR A 114 -3.81 0.61 -9.06
CA TYR A 114 -2.71 0.96 -9.97
C TYR A 114 -3.18 0.89 -11.41
N THR A 115 -2.96 1.94 -12.17
CA THR A 115 -3.31 1.98 -13.60
C THR A 115 -2.19 2.62 -14.41
N LEU A 116 -1.71 1.89 -15.42
CA LEU A 116 -0.76 2.40 -16.42
C LEU A 116 -1.53 2.98 -17.61
N ASN A 117 -1.21 4.23 -17.95
CA ASN A 117 -1.75 4.89 -19.12
C ASN A 117 -0.63 5.63 -19.86
N LYS A 118 -0.26 5.15 -21.05
CA LYS A 118 0.88 5.65 -21.82
C LYS A 118 2.15 5.65 -20.94
N ASN A 119 2.77 6.81 -20.70
CA ASN A 119 3.98 6.98 -19.90
C ASN A 119 3.70 7.38 -18.44
N SER A 120 2.50 7.15 -17.94
CA SER A 120 2.12 7.50 -16.57
C SER A 120 1.56 6.31 -15.80
N LEU A 121 1.85 6.29 -14.49
CA LEU A 121 1.23 5.43 -13.50
C LEU A 121 0.34 6.28 -12.60
N THR A 122 -0.93 5.91 -12.50
CA THR A 122 -1.88 6.48 -11.55
C THR A 122 -2.07 5.52 -10.38
N ILE A 123 -2.02 6.04 -9.16
CA ILE A 123 -2.30 5.30 -7.94
C ILE A 123 -3.51 5.97 -7.26
N GLU A 124 -4.63 5.25 -7.21
CA GLU A 124 -5.84 5.71 -6.52
C GLU A 124 -5.93 5.07 -5.14
N TYR A 125 -6.27 5.89 -4.15
CA TYR A 125 -6.57 5.47 -2.78
C TYR A 125 -8.05 5.70 -2.53
N LYS A 126 -8.77 4.66 -2.10
CA LYS A 126 -10.17 4.78 -1.68
C LYS A 126 -10.32 4.18 -0.28
N VAL A 127 -10.91 4.95 0.62
CA VAL A 127 -11.29 4.48 1.96
C VAL A 127 -12.81 4.47 2.03
N ILE A 128 -13.37 3.31 2.33
CA ILE A 128 -14.81 3.10 2.50
C ILE A 128 -15.05 2.80 3.97
N ASN A 129 -15.94 3.59 4.58
CA ASN A 129 -16.38 3.42 5.96
C ASN A 129 -17.62 2.54 6.02
#